data_a3738161450cc9e4be71923149c386ae
#
_entry.id   a3738161450cc9e4be71923149c386ae
#
_cell.length_a   1.000
_cell.length_b   1.000
_cell.length_c   1.000
_cell.angle_alpha   90.00
_cell.angle_beta   90.00
_cell.angle_gamma   90.00
#
_symmetry.space_group_name_H-M   'P 1'
#
loop_
_entity.id
_entity.type
_entity.pdbx_description
1 polymer ?
#
loop_
_entity_poly.entity_id
_entity_poly.type
_entity_poly.pdbx_seq_one_letter_code
_entity_poly.pdbx_strand_id
1 'polypeptide(L)'
;NWMPFHWKGFRQEMRYTFVIDRRGEEALDQHINRNLKRNIKEASAGLTIQKEVEGKIFFEMCKNTYRRQKMDMPYSFTLFSTIDAAVLSRGSGIKLGAYDLRGKLVAVAFLLWDNDRAYYLLAGDDASGRNTGASILLCREALRIAFEERKVNTFDFCGSMLESISEIRRQFGARPEPLMKIF
;
A
#
# COMPACT_ATOMS: atom_id res chain seq x y z
N ASN A 1 -3.05 -25.94 1.74
CA ASN A 1 -3.87 -27.01 2.31
C ASN A 1 -4.47 -26.56 3.65
N TRP A 2 -5.80 -26.45 3.72
CA TRP A 2 -6.56 -26.03 4.89
C TRP A 2 -6.76 -27.17 5.91
N MET A 3 -6.76 -28.42 5.48
CA MET A 3 -7.18 -29.57 6.30
C MET A 3 -6.52 -29.68 7.68
N PRO A 4 -5.19 -29.48 7.86
CA PRO A 4 -4.56 -29.54 9.17
C PRO A 4 -5.11 -28.51 10.18
N PHE A 5 -5.47 -27.34 9.72
CA PHE A 5 -6.08 -26.29 10.55
C PHE A 5 -7.52 -26.66 10.94
N HIS A 6 -8.30 -27.19 9.99
CA HIS A 6 -9.65 -27.68 10.24
C HIS A 6 -9.67 -28.76 11.31
N TRP A 7 -8.77 -29.75 11.21
CA TRP A 7 -8.67 -30.84 12.20
C TRP A 7 -8.28 -30.35 13.60
N LYS A 8 -7.65 -29.20 13.71
CA LYS A 8 -7.31 -28.53 14.97
C LYS A 8 -8.39 -27.56 15.46
N GLY A 9 -9.53 -27.50 14.82
CA GLY A 9 -10.66 -26.69 15.24
C GLY A 9 -10.58 -25.20 14.85
N PHE A 10 -9.62 -24.83 13.98
CA PHE A 10 -9.54 -23.44 13.49
C PHE A 10 -10.72 -23.12 12.58
N ARG A 11 -11.10 -21.84 12.59
CA ARG A 11 -12.05 -21.25 11.65
C ARG A 11 -11.31 -20.55 10.52
N GLN A 12 -11.97 -20.43 9.37
CA GLN A 12 -11.43 -19.65 8.26
C GLN A 12 -12.45 -18.62 7.75
N GLU A 13 -11.93 -17.53 7.26
CA GLU A 13 -12.67 -16.49 6.55
C GLU A 13 -11.96 -16.25 5.21
N MET A 14 -12.71 -16.32 4.11
CA MET A 14 -12.17 -15.96 2.80
C MET A 14 -12.07 -14.46 2.69
N ARG A 15 -10.89 -13.97 2.34
CA ARG A 15 -10.59 -12.58 2.01
C ARG A 15 -9.94 -12.50 0.65
N TYR A 16 -9.75 -11.30 0.17
CA TYR A 16 -9.04 -11.07 -1.07
C TYR A 16 -7.93 -10.04 -0.84
N THR A 17 -6.76 -10.32 -1.40
CA THR A 17 -5.77 -9.31 -1.73
C THR A 17 -5.88 -8.96 -3.21
N PHE A 18 -5.14 -7.95 -3.65
CA PHE A 18 -5.03 -7.57 -5.05
C PHE A 18 -3.56 -7.57 -5.43
N VAL A 19 -3.24 -8.22 -6.54
CA VAL A 19 -1.85 -8.36 -6.99
C VAL A 19 -1.67 -7.89 -8.42
N ILE A 20 -0.48 -7.37 -8.70
CA ILE A 20 0.02 -7.09 -10.04
C ILE A 20 1.26 -7.95 -10.24
N ASP A 21 1.26 -8.80 -11.25
CA ASP A 21 2.44 -9.55 -11.66
C ASP A 21 3.25 -8.72 -12.68
N ARG A 22 4.57 -8.78 -12.57
CA ARG A 22 5.47 -8.15 -13.54
C ARG A 22 5.31 -8.84 -14.89
N ARG A 23 5.02 -8.07 -15.92
CA ARG A 23 4.80 -8.57 -17.28
C ARG A 23 5.99 -8.22 -18.18
N GLY A 24 7.11 -8.90 -17.94
CA GLY A 24 8.31 -8.69 -18.76
C GLY A 24 8.85 -7.27 -18.71
N GLU A 25 9.16 -6.72 -19.88
CA GLU A 25 9.67 -5.34 -20.05
C GLU A 25 8.56 -4.31 -20.33
N GLU A 26 7.29 -4.69 -20.20
CA GLU A 26 6.18 -3.76 -20.43
C GLU A 26 6.24 -2.59 -19.45
N ALA A 27 6.02 -1.39 -19.98
CA ALA A 27 6.01 -0.19 -19.15
C ALA A 27 4.91 -0.27 -18.09
N LEU A 28 5.26 0.04 -16.85
CA LEU A 28 4.35 0.00 -15.70
C LEU A 28 2.97 0.63 -15.97
N ASP A 29 2.95 1.72 -16.74
CA ASP A 29 1.74 2.48 -17.00
C ASP A 29 0.81 1.84 -18.06
N GLN A 30 1.22 0.80 -18.78
CA GLN A 30 0.40 0.23 -19.86
C GLN A 30 -0.92 -0.34 -19.32
N HIS A 31 -0.90 -0.92 -18.12
CA HIS A 31 -2.06 -1.55 -17.49
C HIS A 31 -2.91 -0.59 -16.65
N ILE A 32 -2.41 0.62 -16.41
CA ILE A 32 -3.13 1.63 -15.65
C ILE A 32 -4.27 2.21 -16.50
N ASN A 33 -5.47 2.25 -15.92
CA ASN A 33 -6.64 2.85 -16.56
C ASN A 33 -6.39 4.31 -16.98
N ARG A 34 -6.94 4.71 -18.14
CA ARG A 34 -6.74 6.06 -18.70
C ARG A 34 -7.13 7.18 -17.74
N ASN A 35 -8.23 7.03 -17.01
CA ASN A 35 -8.68 8.04 -16.05
C ASN A 35 -7.70 8.14 -14.89
N LEU A 36 -7.21 7.00 -14.40
CA LEU A 36 -6.22 6.97 -13.33
C LEU A 36 -4.90 7.60 -13.75
N LYS A 37 -4.44 7.38 -14.99
CA LYS A 37 -3.25 8.09 -15.56
C LYS A 37 -3.41 9.60 -15.51
N ARG A 38 -4.58 10.11 -15.88
CA ARG A 38 -4.88 11.54 -15.80
C ARG A 38 -4.80 12.03 -14.34
N ASN A 39 -5.44 11.33 -13.42
CA ASN A 39 -5.42 11.69 -11.98
C ASN A 39 -4.00 11.67 -11.41
N ILE A 40 -3.16 10.71 -11.80
CA ILE A 40 -1.75 10.66 -11.41
C ILE A 40 -1.00 11.90 -11.93
N LYS A 41 -1.22 12.27 -13.20
CA LYS A 41 -0.59 13.44 -13.80
C LYS A 41 -1.03 14.74 -13.11
N GLU A 42 -2.31 14.90 -12.81
CA GLU A 42 -2.84 16.04 -12.08
C GLU A 42 -2.27 16.11 -10.65
N ALA A 43 -2.23 14.99 -9.94
CA ALA A 43 -1.65 14.91 -8.60
C ALA A 43 -0.15 15.26 -8.60
N SER A 44 0.61 14.80 -9.58
CA SER A 44 2.05 15.08 -9.69
C SER A 44 2.40 16.56 -9.93
N ALA A 45 1.45 17.36 -10.40
CA ALA A 45 1.65 18.80 -10.56
C ALA A 45 1.57 19.59 -9.24
N GLY A 46 0.85 19.05 -8.24
CA GLY A 46 0.63 19.72 -6.95
C GLY A 46 1.27 19.02 -5.76
N LEU A 47 1.94 17.89 -5.96
CA LEU A 47 2.49 17.07 -4.89
C LEU A 47 3.92 16.63 -5.19
N THR A 48 4.73 16.52 -4.13
CA THR A 48 6.06 15.91 -4.18
C THR A 48 6.09 14.66 -3.31
N ILE A 49 6.87 13.64 -3.72
CA ILE A 49 7.08 12.44 -2.92
C ILE A 49 8.46 12.51 -2.28
N GLN A 50 8.51 12.25 -0.98
CA GLN A 50 9.76 12.07 -0.26
C GLN A 50 9.83 10.63 0.27
N LYS A 51 11.03 10.10 0.24
CA LYS A 51 11.42 8.84 0.89
C LYS A 51 11.81 9.20 2.33
N GLU A 52 11.47 8.37 3.30
CA GLU A 52 11.79 8.59 4.73
C GLU A 52 10.82 9.54 5.45
N VAL A 53 9.73 8.96 5.91
CA VAL A 53 8.81 9.61 6.86
C VAL A 53 9.13 9.12 8.27
N GLU A 54 9.17 10.03 9.24
CA GLU A 54 9.35 9.66 10.65
C GLU A 54 8.25 8.67 11.09
N GLY A 55 8.64 7.57 11.78
CA GLY A 55 7.75 6.47 12.13
C GLY A 55 6.54 6.90 12.96
N LYS A 56 6.70 7.83 13.90
CA LYS A 56 5.61 8.32 14.74
C LYS A 56 4.59 9.14 13.92
N ILE A 57 5.07 10.04 13.06
CA ILE A 57 4.22 10.85 12.17
C ILE A 57 3.46 9.93 11.21
N PHE A 58 4.16 8.95 10.62
CA PHE A 58 3.58 7.95 9.75
C PHE A 58 2.43 7.20 10.45
N PHE A 59 2.71 6.66 11.64
CA PHE A 59 1.74 5.88 12.40
C PHE A 59 0.49 6.67 12.77
N GLU A 60 0.65 7.91 13.26
CA GLU A 60 -0.48 8.76 13.61
C GLU A 60 -1.35 9.11 12.40
N MET A 61 -0.76 9.33 11.23
CA MET A 61 -1.52 9.55 9.99
C MET A 61 -2.35 8.31 9.61
N CYS A 62 -1.77 7.13 9.68
CA CYS A 62 -2.50 5.88 9.46
C CYS A 62 -3.62 5.68 10.48
N LYS A 63 -3.33 5.88 11.77
CA LYS A 63 -4.32 5.78 12.85
C LYS A 63 -5.51 6.72 12.65
N ASN A 64 -5.26 7.95 12.19
CA ASN A 64 -6.32 8.90 11.86
C ASN A 64 -7.15 8.42 10.68
N THR A 65 -6.56 7.77 9.69
CA THR A 65 -7.28 7.16 8.57
C THR A 65 -8.21 6.05 9.03
N TYR A 66 -7.73 5.13 9.88
CA TYR A 66 -8.55 4.07 10.48
C TYR A 66 -9.71 4.64 11.31
N ARG A 67 -9.42 5.64 12.17
CA ARG A 67 -10.46 6.30 12.98
C ARG A 67 -11.57 6.94 12.13
N ARG A 68 -11.23 7.57 11.01
CA ARG A 68 -12.22 8.11 10.07
C ARG A 68 -13.09 7.04 9.43
N GLN A 69 -12.55 5.85 9.22
CA GLN A 69 -13.29 4.69 8.71
C GLN A 69 -14.08 3.96 9.80
N LYS A 70 -14.11 4.50 11.03
CA LYS A 70 -14.73 3.88 12.21
C LYS A 70 -14.15 2.49 12.52
N MET A 71 -12.86 2.33 12.27
CA MET A 71 -12.09 1.10 12.54
C MET A 71 -10.98 1.39 13.52
N ASP A 72 -10.63 0.40 14.33
CA ASP A 72 -9.44 0.45 15.16
C ASP A 72 -8.21 0.07 14.36
N MET A 73 -7.08 0.70 14.72
CA MET A 73 -5.78 0.32 14.17
C MET A 73 -5.45 -1.12 14.59
N PRO A 74 -5.16 -2.05 13.68
CA PRO A 74 -5.04 -3.48 14.01
C PRO A 74 -3.77 -3.82 14.81
N TYR A 75 -2.85 -2.88 15.00
CA TYR A 75 -1.61 -3.05 15.77
C TYR A 75 -1.22 -1.80 16.53
N SER A 76 -0.47 -2.00 17.61
CA SER A 76 0.06 -0.93 18.47
C SER A 76 1.23 -0.20 17.78
N PHE A 77 1.54 1.01 18.26
CA PHE A 77 2.74 1.73 17.86
C PHE A 77 4.03 0.94 18.15
N THR A 78 4.08 0.20 19.26
CA THR A 78 5.22 -0.64 19.61
C THR A 78 5.47 -1.72 18.56
N LEU A 79 4.42 -2.43 18.14
CA LEU A 79 4.54 -3.45 17.07
C LEU A 79 4.97 -2.82 15.75
N PHE A 80 4.35 -1.69 15.37
CA PHE A 80 4.74 -0.96 14.17
C PHE A 80 6.21 -0.55 14.20
N SER A 81 6.69 0.03 15.32
CA SER A 81 8.09 0.47 15.47
C SER A 81 9.07 -0.69 15.39
N THR A 82 8.70 -1.86 15.93
CA THR A 82 9.53 -3.08 15.83
C THR A 82 9.66 -3.54 14.37
N ILE A 83 8.56 -3.55 13.63
CA ILE A 83 8.55 -3.89 12.20
C ILE A 83 9.36 -2.86 11.42
N ASP A 84 9.13 -1.57 11.65
CA ASP A 84 9.83 -0.46 10.98
C ASP A 84 11.35 -0.55 11.17
N ALA A 85 11.80 -0.73 12.40
CA ALA A 85 13.22 -0.90 12.72
C ALA A 85 13.83 -2.14 12.03
N ALA A 86 13.12 -3.27 12.05
CA ALA A 86 13.57 -4.50 11.41
C ALA A 86 13.65 -4.37 9.88
N VAL A 87 12.70 -3.65 9.28
CA VAL A 87 12.67 -3.39 7.84
C VAL A 87 13.78 -2.45 7.42
N LEU A 88 14.00 -1.36 8.16
CA LEU A 88 15.07 -0.40 7.88
C LEU A 88 16.46 -1.04 8.02
N SER A 89 16.68 -1.82 9.08
CA SER A 89 17.97 -2.49 9.30
C SER A 89 18.34 -3.50 8.19
N ARG A 90 17.34 -4.06 7.51
CA ARG A 90 17.53 -5.01 6.40
C ARG A 90 17.47 -4.36 5.00
N GLY A 91 17.13 -3.09 4.91
CA GLY A 91 16.88 -2.44 3.62
C GLY A 91 15.73 -3.07 2.83
N SER A 92 14.76 -3.67 3.54
CA SER A 92 13.65 -4.44 2.95
C SER A 92 12.32 -3.68 2.89
N GLY A 93 12.35 -2.35 2.96
CA GLY A 93 11.17 -1.51 2.81
C GLY A 93 11.48 -0.02 2.92
N ILE A 94 10.44 0.78 2.69
CA ILE A 94 10.52 2.24 2.68
C ILE A 94 9.19 2.86 3.06
N LYS A 95 9.24 3.96 3.82
CA LYS A 95 8.09 4.82 4.08
C LYS A 95 8.11 6.00 3.12
N LEU A 96 7.05 6.16 2.35
CA LEU A 96 6.85 7.24 1.40
C LEU A 96 5.89 8.28 1.99
N GLY A 97 6.17 9.55 1.77
CA GLY A 97 5.30 10.67 2.11
C GLY A 97 4.99 11.53 0.89
N ALA A 98 3.73 11.87 0.69
CA ALA A 98 3.31 12.88 -0.28
C ALA A 98 3.14 14.23 0.43
N TYR A 99 3.75 15.26 -0.12
CA TYR A 99 3.75 16.60 0.42
C TYR A 99 3.13 17.57 -0.58
N ASP A 100 2.30 18.49 -0.09
CA ASP A 100 1.75 19.57 -0.91
C ASP A 100 2.80 20.65 -1.22
N LEU A 101 2.43 21.64 -2.04
CA LEU A 101 3.32 22.74 -2.43
C LEU A 101 3.75 23.65 -1.25
N ARG A 102 3.09 23.51 -0.10
CA ARG A 102 3.45 24.23 1.13
C ARG A 102 4.36 23.41 2.03
N GLY A 103 4.77 22.20 1.60
CA GLY A 103 5.59 21.28 2.39
C GLY A 103 4.83 20.54 3.47
N LYS A 104 3.49 20.53 3.45
CA LYS A 104 2.67 19.77 4.39
C LYS A 104 2.57 18.32 3.93
N LEU A 105 2.85 17.38 4.84
CA LEU A 105 2.60 15.94 4.62
C LEU A 105 1.10 15.68 4.56
N VAL A 106 0.61 15.11 3.46
CA VAL A 106 -0.82 14.90 3.19
C VAL A 106 -1.21 13.44 3.04
N ALA A 107 -0.27 12.56 2.73
CA ALA A 107 -0.48 11.12 2.71
C ALA A 107 0.83 10.35 2.92
N VAL A 108 0.71 9.10 3.37
CA VAL A 108 1.85 8.20 3.62
C VAL A 108 1.56 6.80 3.10
N ALA A 109 2.63 6.07 2.76
CA ALA A 109 2.56 4.66 2.39
C ALA A 109 3.82 3.91 2.86
N PHE A 110 3.65 2.67 3.32
CA PHE A 110 4.73 1.77 3.71
C PHE A 110 4.81 0.61 2.74
N LEU A 111 5.91 0.55 2.01
CA LEU A 111 6.23 -0.51 1.08
C LEU A 111 7.31 -1.40 1.68
N LEU A 112 7.04 -2.69 1.70
CA LEU A 112 7.98 -3.75 2.05
C LEU A 112 8.30 -4.58 0.83
N TRP A 113 9.43 -5.28 0.84
CA TRP A 113 9.76 -6.25 -0.21
C TRP A 113 10.66 -7.36 0.32
N ASP A 114 10.55 -8.50 -0.33
CA ASP A 114 11.52 -9.59 -0.31
C ASP A 114 12.14 -9.76 -1.71
N ASN A 115 12.71 -10.92 -1.99
CA ASN A 115 13.36 -11.17 -3.28
C ASN A 115 12.40 -11.34 -4.45
N ASP A 116 11.11 -11.58 -4.19
CA ASP A 116 10.13 -11.94 -5.21
C ASP A 116 8.90 -11.01 -5.21
N ARG A 117 8.52 -10.49 -4.04
CA ARG A 117 7.26 -9.77 -3.86
C ARG A 117 7.46 -8.47 -3.09
N ALA A 118 6.72 -7.44 -3.50
CA ALA A 118 6.56 -6.21 -2.74
C ALA A 118 5.16 -6.12 -2.14
N TYR A 119 5.06 -5.55 -0.94
CA TYR A 119 3.84 -5.48 -0.15
C TYR A 119 3.52 -4.02 0.18
N TYR A 120 2.39 -3.52 -0.29
CA TYR A 120 1.85 -2.20 0.08
C TYR A 120 1.12 -2.32 1.41
N LEU A 121 1.91 -2.42 2.49
CA LEU A 121 1.46 -2.92 3.79
C LEU A 121 0.48 -1.98 4.48
N LEU A 122 0.76 -0.68 4.48
CA LEU A 122 0.01 0.31 5.23
C LEU A 122 0.03 1.65 4.52
N ALA A 123 -1.10 2.33 4.51
CA ALA A 123 -1.21 3.68 3.96
C ALA A 123 -2.19 4.51 4.79
N GLY A 124 -1.99 5.82 4.77
CA GLY A 124 -2.85 6.77 5.43
C GLY A 124 -2.83 8.12 4.75
N ASP A 125 -3.86 8.91 4.98
CA ASP A 125 -3.99 10.27 4.48
C ASP A 125 -4.62 11.18 5.53
N ASP A 126 -4.32 12.46 5.44
CA ASP A 126 -5.03 13.46 6.22
C ASP A 126 -6.27 13.98 5.44
N ALA A 127 -7.09 14.80 6.11
CA ALA A 127 -8.29 15.35 5.50
C ALA A 127 -7.98 16.26 4.29
N SER A 128 -6.84 16.96 4.30
CA SER A 128 -6.41 17.83 3.20
C SER A 128 -5.82 17.05 2.01
N GLY A 129 -5.33 15.84 2.24
CA GLY A 129 -4.83 14.93 1.20
C GLY A 129 -5.92 14.25 0.38
N ARG A 130 -7.17 14.28 0.86
CA ARG A 130 -8.31 13.75 0.10
C ARG A 130 -8.53 14.55 -1.17
N ASN A 131 -8.95 13.89 -2.21
CA ASN A 131 -9.22 14.50 -3.52
C ASN A 131 -8.00 15.16 -4.20
N THR A 132 -6.81 15.12 -3.59
CA THR A 132 -5.57 15.60 -4.24
C THR A 132 -4.91 14.55 -5.12
N GLY A 133 -5.34 13.28 -5.03
CA GLY A 133 -4.69 12.16 -5.68
C GLY A 133 -3.41 11.67 -4.96
N ALA A 134 -3.11 12.16 -3.75
CA ALA A 134 -1.88 11.83 -3.01
C ALA A 134 -1.70 10.32 -2.80
N SER A 135 -2.75 9.61 -2.36
CA SER A 135 -2.69 8.16 -2.15
C SER A 135 -2.48 7.39 -3.47
N ILE A 136 -3.06 7.88 -4.56
CA ILE A 136 -2.88 7.31 -5.91
C ILE A 136 -1.44 7.53 -6.38
N LEU A 137 -0.90 8.73 -6.17
CA LEU A 137 0.48 9.06 -6.53
C LEU A 137 1.50 8.22 -5.73
N LEU A 138 1.28 8.04 -4.43
CA LEU A 138 2.10 7.16 -3.58
C LEU A 138 2.04 5.70 -4.04
N CYS A 139 0.86 5.22 -4.41
CA CYS A 139 0.70 3.88 -4.94
C CYS A 139 1.48 3.69 -6.26
N ARG A 140 1.40 4.67 -7.18
CA ARG A 140 2.18 4.65 -8.44
C ARG A 140 3.68 4.63 -8.18
N GLU A 141 4.16 5.43 -7.22
CA GLU A 141 5.59 5.45 -6.85
C GLU A 141 6.02 4.14 -6.18
N ALA A 142 5.18 3.56 -5.32
CA ALA A 142 5.45 2.25 -4.73
C ALA A 142 5.58 1.14 -5.79
N LEU A 143 4.71 1.14 -6.81
CA LEU A 143 4.80 0.23 -7.95
C LEU A 143 6.10 0.45 -8.75
N ARG A 144 6.50 1.71 -8.97
CA ARG A 144 7.75 2.04 -9.65
C ARG A 144 8.95 1.50 -8.88
N ILE A 145 9.01 1.73 -7.56
CA ILE A 145 10.07 1.20 -6.71
C ILE A 145 10.12 -0.33 -6.79
N ALA A 146 8.97 -0.99 -6.66
CA ALA A 146 8.87 -2.44 -6.68
C ALA A 146 9.39 -3.05 -7.99
N PHE A 147 8.90 -2.57 -9.13
CA PHE A 147 9.20 -3.19 -10.42
C PHE A 147 10.45 -2.65 -11.09
N GLU A 148 10.76 -1.36 -10.96
CA GLU A 148 11.90 -0.74 -11.65
C GLU A 148 13.17 -0.73 -10.78
N GLU A 149 13.07 -0.43 -9.48
CA GLU A 149 14.23 -0.38 -8.59
C GLU A 149 14.54 -1.75 -7.96
N ARG A 150 13.53 -2.47 -7.44
CA ARG A 150 13.69 -3.75 -6.73
C ARG A 150 13.55 -4.96 -7.64
N LYS A 151 12.91 -4.80 -8.81
CA LYS A 151 12.75 -5.82 -9.85
C LYS A 151 12.05 -7.08 -9.34
N VAL A 152 11.14 -6.92 -8.37
CA VAL A 152 10.33 -8.02 -7.87
C VAL A 152 9.35 -8.52 -8.94
N ASN A 153 8.87 -9.74 -8.81
CA ASN A 153 7.93 -10.34 -9.76
C ASN A 153 6.47 -9.97 -9.47
N THR A 154 6.12 -9.70 -8.21
CA THR A 154 4.75 -9.45 -7.81
C THR A 154 4.66 -8.25 -6.87
N PHE A 155 3.64 -7.41 -7.07
CA PHE A 155 3.24 -6.36 -6.14
C PHE A 155 1.89 -6.72 -5.51
N ASP A 156 1.84 -6.74 -4.18
CA ASP A 156 0.68 -7.11 -3.39
C ASP A 156 0.15 -5.90 -2.60
N PHE A 157 -1.11 -5.57 -2.79
CA PHE A 157 -1.78 -4.49 -2.06
C PHE A 157 -2.19 -4.85 -0.63
N CYS A 158 -1.85 -6.02 -0.13
CA CYS A 158 -2.10 -6.52 1.23
C CYS A 158 -3.58 -6.56 1.66
N GLY A 159 -4.46 -6.75 0.72
CA GLY A 159 -5.88 -6.98 0.99
C GLY A 159 -6.68 -5.72 1.37
N SER A 160 -7.91 -5.69 0.96
CA SER A 160 -8.99 -4.87 1.47
C SER A 160 -10.30 -5.44 0.96
N MET A 161 -11.29 -5.53 1.83
CA MET A 161 -12.65 -5.94 1.47
C MET A 161 -13.55 -4.72 1.15
N LEU A 162 -12.99 -3.49 1.20
CA LEU A 162 -13.71 -2.26 0.88
C LEU A 162 -13.81 -2.11 -0.65
N GLU A 163 -15.05 -1.98 -1.14
CA GLU A 163 -15.36 -1.87 -2.58
C GLU A 163 -14.59 -0.72 -3.25
N SER A 164 -14.64 0.48 -2.66
CA SER A 164 -13.96 1.66 -3.21
C SER A 164 -12.45 1.49 -3.34
N ILE A 165 -11.81 0.74 -2.43
CA ILE A 165 -10.39 0.42 -2.51
C ILE A 165 -10.14 -0.62 -3.60
N SER A 166 -11.02 -1.62 -3.71
CA SER A 166 -10.94 -2.65 -4.75
C SER A 166 -11.01 -2.06 -6.15
N GLU A 167 -11.89 -1.09 -6.36
CA GLU A 167 -12.03 -0.38 -7.63
C GLU A 167 -10.75 0.36 -8.03
N ILE A 168 -10.13 1.10 -7.09
CA ILE A 168 -8.86 1.79 -7.34
C ILE A 168 -7.76 0.79 -7.71
N ARG A 169 -7.67 -0.35 -7.03
CA ARG A 169 -6.66 -1.37 -7.31
C ARG A 169 -6.83 -1.99 -8.70
N ARG A 170 -8.08 -2.25 -9.10
CA ARG A 170 -8.39 -2.71 -10.47
C ARG A 170 -7.99 -1.69 -11.54
N GLN A 171 -8.11 -0.40 -11.24
CA GLN A 171 -7.67 0.66 -12.16
C GLN A 171 -6.14 0.69 -12.35
N PHE A 172 -5.37 0.19 -11.40
CA PHE A 172 -3.93 -0.08 -11.54
C PHE A 172 -3.63 -1.36 -12.33
N GLY A 173 -4.64 -2.12 -12.75
CA GLY A 173 -4.48 -3.39 -13.44
C GLY A 173 -4.32 -4.59 -12.50
N ALA A 174 -4.59 -4.42 -11.20
CA ALA A 174 -4.49 -5.51 -10.23
C ALA A 174 -5.65 -6.51 -10.38
N ARG A 175 -5.34 -7.79 -10.18
CA ARG A 175 -6.31 -8.89 -10.12
C ARG A 175 -6.55 -9.29 -8.65
N PRO A 176 -7.77 -9.71 -8.29
CA PRO A 176 -8.03 -10.27 -6.97
C PRO A 176 -7.38 -11.64 -6.83
N GLU A 177 -6.81 -11.90 -5.66
CA GLU A 177 -6.26 -13.20 -5.27
C GLU A 177 -6.83 -13.61 -3.91
N PRO A 178 -7.36 -14.84 -3.76
CA PRO A 178 -7.96 -15.27 -2.50
C PRO A 178 -6.90 -15.42 -1.41
N LEU A 179 -7.24 -14.93 -0.22
CA LEU A 179 -6.44 -15.02 0.99
C LEU A 179 -7.29 -15.63 2.10
N MET A 180 -6.80 -16.66 2.76
CA MET A 180 -7.48 -17.26 3.90
C MET A 180 -6.98 -16.66 5.21
N LYS A 181 -7.87 -16.04 5.96
CA LYS A 181 -7.64 -15.68 7.35
C LYS A 181 -8.02 -16.87 8.22
N ILE A 182 -7.08 -17.33 9.04
CA ILE A 182 -7.26 -18.46 9.98
C ILE A 182 -7.29 -17.89 11.39
N PHE A 183 -8.21 -18.32 12.24
CA PHE A 183 -8.38 -17.87 13.62
C PHE A 183 -9.05 -18.93 14.51
#